data_b841362315b5ab0f3036529bde9e8c61
#
_entry.id   b841362315b5ab0f3036529bde9e8c61
#
_cell.length_a   1.000
_cell.length_b   1.000
_cell.length_c   1.000
_cell.angle_alpha   90.00
_cell.angle_beta   90.00
_cell.angle_gamma   90.00
#
_symmetry.space_group_name_H-M   'P 1'
#
loop_
_entity.id
_entity.type
_entity.pdbx_description
1 polymer ?
#
loop_
_entity_poly.entity_id
_entity_poly.type
_entity_poly.pdbx_seq_one_letter_code
_entity_poly.pdbx_strand_id
1 'polypeptide(L)'
;MKSLAIPALCAALLGAGSAQAETITLKVAHFLPSTSNAQLNIIEPWCEQLRQESGDRLKCQLYPSMQLGGTPAKLADMARNGVADIVWTAPAYSAGKFPRVEALELPFVLPMGGKAGNAIIWDFYERYARDDFKGYKVLVVHGDGGMSLHARGKPVRTLADLAGLKLRASSRTAARTVESLGATPVSMPPAQMTEAISKGVVDGALAAWEVVPATKLDEVTRYHSDVPAGQPAFGYTVLTMLMNQRRFDSLPADLQAIIERNSGKALSERFATAWDAATAKAHDATPADGLVVLDDAAYGEMRKASDGAVQGWIDEADAKGLDGKALVEAVRTLAGSGH
;
A
#
# COMPACT_ATOMS: atom_id res chain seq x y z
N MET A 1 14.59 61.41 -68.32
CA MET A 1 15.30 60.55 -67.38
C MET A 1 14.26 60.10 -66.31
N LYS A 2 13.78 58.88 -66.44
CA LYS A 2 12.70 58.35 -65.58
C LYS A 2 13.35 57.46 -64.46
N SER A 3 13.21 57.84 -63.21
CA SER A 3 13.67 57.10 -62.02
C SER A 3 12.64 56.01 -61.69
N LEU A 4 13.05 54.73 -61.73
CA LEU A 4 12.25 53.62 -61.22
C LEU A 4 12.54 53.50 -59.75
N ALA A 5 11.51 53.63 -58.88
CA ALA A 5 11.55 53.30 -57.47
C ALA A 5 11.12 51.83 -57.29
N ILE A 6 11.98 50.99 -56.67
CA ILE A 6 11.73 49.63 -56.33
C ILE A 6 11.18 49.61 -54.87
N PRO A 7 9.99 49.06 -54.61
CA PRO A 7 9.56 48.87 -53.21
C PRO A 7 10.23 47.64 -52.59
N ALA A 8 10.96 47.83 -51.50
CA ALA A 8 11.52 46.77 -50.65
C ALA A 8 10.38 46.09 -49.85
N LEU A 9 10.07 44.85 -50.18
CA LEU A 9 9.12 44.00 -49.47
C LEU A 9 9.83 43.37 -48.27
N CYS A 10 9.67 43.94 -47.08
CA CYS A 10 10.10 43.35 -45.82
C CYS A 10 9.23 42.14 -45.49
N ALA A 11 9.71 40.92 -45.75
CA ALA A 11 9.12 39.68 -45.25
C ALA A 11 9.45 39.54 -43.76
N ALA A 12 8.49 39.87 -42.89
CA ALA A 12 8.54 39.59 -41.47
C ALA A 12 8.35 38.07 -41.28
N LEU A 13 9.43 37.30 -41.14
CA LEU A 13 9.43 35.93 -40.65
C LEU A 13 9.00 35.94 -39.21
N LEU A 14 7.72 35.71 -38.94
CA LEU A 14 7.20 35.34 -37.64
C LEU A 14 7.80 33.97 -37.29
N GLY A 15 8.92 33.98 -36.60
CA GLY A 15 9.46 32.80 -35.93
C GLY A 15 8.48 32.37 -34.85
N ALA A 16 7.59 31.44 -35.16
CA ALA A 16 6.88 30.70 -34.17
C ALA A 16 7.90 29.86 -33.40
N GLY A 17 8.50 30.49 -32.39
CA GLY A 17 9.28 29.77 -31.37
C GLY A 17 8.35 28.74 -30.75
N SER A 18 8.53 27.47 -31.06
CA SER A 18 7.94 26.37 -30.31
C SER A 18 8.35 26.56 -28.84
N ALA A 19 7.51 27.17 -28.05
CA ALA A 19 7.68 27.16 -26.57
C ALA A 19 7.77 25.70 -26.17
N GLN A 20 8.97 25.20 -25.97
CA GLN A 20 9.19 23.84 -25.48
C GLN A 20 8.53 23.81 -24.10
N ALA A 21 7.42 23.10 -24.00
CA ALA A 21 6.68 23.01 -22.75
C ALA A 21 7.62 22.44 -21.67
N GLU A 22 7.75 23.17 -20.57
CA GLU A 22 8.65 22.81 -19.47
C GLU A 22 8.36 21.38 -18.97
N THR A 23 9.40 20.55 -18.90
CA THR A 23 9.30 19.21 -18.37
C THR A 23 9.29 19.28 -16.85
N ILE A 24 8.27 18.74 -16.24
CA ILE A 24 8.09 18.65 -14.78
C ILE A 24 8.50 17.27 -14.31
N THR A 25 9.53 17.18 -13.47
CA THR A 25 9.95 15.92 -12.85
C THR A 25 9.30 15.78 -11.49
N LEU A 26 8.58 14.67 -11.27
CA LEU A 26 7.96 14.29 -10.01
C LEU A 26 8.86 13.32 -9.26
N LYS A 27 9.25 13.67 -8.03
CA LYS A 27 10.00 12.78 -7.13
C LYS A 27 9.04 11.80 -6.48
N VAL A 28 9.21 10.50 -6.77
CA VAL A 28 8.38 9.42 -6.24
C VAL A 28 9.20 8.57 -5.29
N ALA A 29 8.86 8.55 -4.00
CA ALA A 29 9.62 7.81 -2.98
C ALA A 29 8.80 6.68 -2.36
N HIS A 30 9.47 5.58 -2.03
CA HIS A 30 8.87 4.46 -1.32
C HIS A 30 9.88 3.65 -0.50
N PHE A 31 9.37 2.72 0.32
CA PHE A 31 10.15 2.00 1.32
C PHE A 31 10.66 0.63 0.89
N LEU A 32 10.13 0.04 -0.19
CA LEU A 32 10.55 -1.27 -0.69
C LEU A 32 11.71 -1.17 -1.68
N PRO A 33 12.44 -2.25 -1.95
CA PRO A 33 13.49 -2.28 -2.96
C PRO A 33 12.93 -2.04 -4.37
N SER A 34 13.81 -1.65 -5.30
CA SER A 34 13.46 -1.43 -6.71
C SER A 34 12.95 -2.69 -7.43
N THR A 35 13.19 -3.86 -6.88
CA THR A 35 12.69 -5.15 -7.39
C THR A 35 11.29 -5.49 -6.89
N SER A 36 10.67 -4.63 -6.08
CA SER A 36 9.32 -4.87 -5.53
C SER A 36 8.25 -4.87 -6.60
N ASN A 37 7.20 -5.66 -6.36
CA ASN A 37 6.00 -5.70 -7.19
C ASN A 37 5.40 -4.29 -7.39
N ALA A 38 5.36 -3.48 -6.34
CA ALA A 38 4.88 -2.10 -6.39
C ALA A 38 5.63 -1.26 -7.43
N GLN A 39 6.96 -1.30 -7.43
CA GLN A 39 7.75 -0.51 -8.36
C GLN A 39 7.63 -1.02 -9.79
N LEU A 40 7.91 -2.31 -10.01
CA LEU A 40 8.04 -2.87 -11.35
C LEU A 40 6.71 -2.95 -12.11
N ASN A 41 5.63 -3.29 -11.41
CA ASN A 41 4.35 -3.60 -12.06
C ASN A 41 3.31 -2.47 -11.95
N ILE A 42 3.54 -1.47 -11.08
CA ILE A 42 2.59 -0.36 -10.91
C ILE A 42 3.26 1.00 -11.07
N ILE A 43 4.25 1.35 -10.22
CA ILE A 43 4.77 2.72 -10.15
C ILE A 43 5.49 3.09 -11.45
N GLU A 44 6.40 2.25 -11.95
CA GLU A 44 7.09 2.48 -13.23
C GLU A 44 6.13 2.56 -14.42
N PRO A 45 5.20 1.59 -14.62
CA PRO A 45 4.20 1.67 -15.68
C PRO A 45 3.27 2.89 -15.56
N TRP A 46 2.88 3.28 -14.33
CA TRP A 46 2.07 4.47 -14.09
C TRP A 46 2.84 5.75 -14.49
N CYS A 47 4.09 5.85 -14.09
CA CYS A 47 4.96 6.97 -14.46
C CYS A 47 5.17 7.07 -15.98
N GLU A 48 5.37 5.94 -16.64
CA GLU A 48 5.51 5.88 -18.10
C GLU A 48 4.21 6.30 -18.81
N GLN A 49 3.06 5.90 -18.29
CA GLN A 49 1.77 6.34 -18.80
C GLN A 49 1.60 7.86 -18.67
N LEU A 50 1.94 8.46 -17.51
CA LEU A 50 1.92 9.92 -17.35
C LEU A 50 2.84 10.61 -18.37
N ARG A 51 4.04 10.07 -18.59
CA ARG A 51 5.01 10.60 -19.55
C ARG A 51 4.43 10.61 -20.96
N GLN A 52 3.85 9.49 -21.40
CA GLN A 52 3.27 9.35 -22.74
C GLN A 52 2.06 10.28 -22.94
N GLU A 53 1.10 10.27 -21.99
CA GLU A 53 -0.11 11.08 -22.09
C GLU A 53 0.15 12.58 -21.99
N SER A 54 1.24 12.99 -21.33
CA SER A 54 1.63 14.41 -21.23
C SER A 54 2.53 14.88 -22.36
N GLY A 55 2.91 14.02 -23.31
CA GLY A 55 3.89 14.35 -24.35
C GLY A 55 5.25 14.74 -23.77
N ASP A 56 5.79 13.91 -22.86
CA ASP A 56 7.07 14.09 -22.15
C ASP A 56 7.12 15.29 -21.16
N ARG A 57 5.99 15.92 -20.87
CA ARG A 57 5.92 17.04 -19.92
C ARG A 57 5.90 16.60 -18.45
N LEU A 58 5.43 15.38 -18.15
CA LEU A 58 5.54 14.76 -16.83
C LEU A 58 6.53 13.61 -16.87
N LYS A 59 7.49 13.62 -15.96
CA LYS A 59 8.46 12.53 -15.75
C LYS A 59 8.53 12.19 -14.28
N CYS A 60 8.79 10.91 -13.96
CA CYS A 60 9.07 10.51 -12.59
C CYS A 60 10.56 10.31 -12.38
N GLN A 61 11.02 10.65 -11.18
CA GLN A 61 12.29 10.21 -10.63
C GLN A 61 12.01 9.35 -9.40
N LEU A 62 12.35 8.05 -9.48
CA LEU A 62 12.03 7.08 -8.43
C LEU A 62 13.12 7.01 -7.38
N TYR A 63 12.71 6.92 -6.12
CA TYR A 63 13.56 6.82 -4.93
C TYR A 63 13.10 5.64 -4.06
N PRO A 64 13.45 4.38 -4.44
CA PRO A 64 13.14 3.19 -3.65
C PRO A 64 13.96 3.12 -2.36
N SER A 65 13.62 2.15 -1.49
CA SER A 65 14.39 1.82 -0.28
C SER A 65 14.76 3.02 0.59
N MET A 66 13.87 4.01 0.70
CA MET A 66 14.11 5.23 1.49
C MET A 66 15.35 6.05 1.02
N GLN A 67 15.69 6.05 -0.26
CA GLN A 67 16.86 6.76 -0.78
C GLN A 67 16.89 8.27 -0.51
N LEU A 68 15.72 8.89 -0.27
CA LEU A 68 15.65 10.30 0.19
C LEU A 68 15.91 10.45 1.70
N GLY A 69 16.25 9.36 2.38
CA GLY A 69 16.50 9.34 3.82
C GLY A 69 15.25 9.11 4.67
N GLY A 70 15.42 9.07 5.99
CA GLY A 70 14.34 8.86 6.94
C GLY A 70 13.93 7.39 7.11
N THR A 71 12.69 7.18 7.55
CA THR A 71 12.09 5.85 7.79
C THR A 71 10.73 5.78 7.10
N PRO A 72 10.16 4.59 6.87
CA PRO A 72 8.81 4.44 6.30
C PRO A 72 7.74 5.27 7.02
N ALA A 73 7.84 5.43 8.34
CA ALA A 73 6.93 6.25 9.13
C ALA A 73 6.96 7.76 8.79
N LYS A 74 7.99 8.23 8.08
CA LYS A 74 8.14 9.62 7.66
C LYS A 74 7.70 9.91 6.23
N LEU A 75 7.38 8.89 5.43
CA LEU A 75 7.04 9.07 4.01
C LEU A 75 5.84 10.02 3.82
N ALA A 76 4.76 9.85 4.59
CA ALA A 76 3.63 10.76 4.51
C ALA A 76 4.03 12.23 4.80
N ASP A 77 4.89 12.44 5.82
CA ASP A 77 5.42 13.78 6.12
C ASP A 77 6.33 14.32 5.00
N MET A 78 7.11 13.43 4.33
CA MET A 78 7.95 13.83 3.20
C MET A 78 7.10 14.34 2.04
N ALA A 79 5.98 13.71 1.73
CA ALA A 79 5.03 14.22 0.75
C ALA A 79 4.42 15.55 1.21
N ARG A 80 3.92 15.64 2.45
CA ARG A 80 3.30 16.86 2.98
C ARG A 80 4.24 18.05 2.93
N ASN A 81 5.52 17.84 3.24
CA ASN A 81 6.53 18.88 3.32
C ASN A 81 7.26 19.16 1.99
N GLY A 82 6.96 18.40 0.92
CA GLY A 82 7.54 18.58 -0.42
C GLY A 82 8.98 18.06 -0.55
N VAL A 83 9.45 17.18 0.34
CA VAL A 83 10.72 16.47 0.19
C VAL A 83 10.63 15.49 -0.99
N ALA A 84 9.50 14.79 -1.09
CA ALA A 84 9.06 14.06 -2.26
C ALA A 84 7.75 14.66 -2.78
N ASP A 85 7.52 14.64 -4.10
CA ASP A 85 6.25 15.06 -4.68
C ASP A 85 5.17 14.01 -4.46
N ILE A 86 5.54 12.75 -4.56
CA ILE A 86 4.67 11.58 -4.38
C ILE A 86 5.38 10.58 -3.49
N VAL A 87 4.61 9.92 -2.62
CA VAL A 87 5.09 8.77 -1.85
C VAL A 87 4.13 7.60 -1.98
N TRP A 88 4.67 6.38 -2.03
CA TRP A 88 3.89 5.17 -1.79
C TRP A 88 4.26 4.63 -0.40
N THR A 89 3.25 4.52 0.47
CA THR A 89 3.45 4.18 1.89
C THR A 89 2.23 3.50 2.50
N ALA A 90 2.38 2.95 3.70
CA ALA A 90 1.27 2.51 4.53
C ALA A 90 0.88 3.60 5.54
N PRO A 91 -0.39 4.07 5.56
CA PRO A 91 -0.87 5.03 6.55
C PRO A 91 -0.57 4.62 8.00
N ALA A 92 -0.70 3.35 8.33
CA ALA A 92 -0.46 2.81 9.67
C ALA A 92 1.00 2.93 10.15
N TYR A 93 1.97 3.14 9.26
CA TYR A 93 3.35 3.45 9.67
C TYR A 93 3.46 4.81 10.36
N SER A 94 2.57 5.74 10.06
CA SER A 94 2.46 7.05 10.71
C SER A 94 1.39 7.01 11.81
N ALA A 95 1.62 6.25 12.86
CA ALA A 95 0.65 5.94 13.90
C ALA A 95 -0.20 7.14 14.35
N GLY A 96 -1.52 6.98 14.33
CA GLY A 96 -2.51 7.96 14.78
C GLY A 96 -2.78 9.13 13.82
N LYS A 97 -2.13 9.20 12.65
CA LYS A 97 -2.39 10.24 11.65
C LYS A 97 -3.57 9.93 10.73
N PHE A 98 -3.87 8.66 10.53
CA PHE A 98 -4.91 8.17 9.62
C PHE A 98 -5.85 7.20 10.35
N PRO A 99 -6.54 7.67 11.41
CA PRO A 99 -7.17 6.78 12.37
C PRO A 99 -8.37 6.00 11.82
N ARG A 100 -9.12 6.54 10.83
CA ARG A 100 -10.26 5.84 10.24
C ARG A 100 -9.84 4.67 9.36
N VAL A 101 -8.78 4.86 8.59
CA VAL A 101 -8.23 3.84 7.70
C VAL A 101 -7.75 2.60 8.48
N GLU A 102 -7.32 2.77 9.74
CA GLU A 102 -6.91 1.66 10.59
C GLU A 102 -8.02 0.60 10.79
N ALA A 103 -9.32 0.96 10.64
CA ALA A 103 -10.42 0.00 10.71
C ALA A 103 -10.33 -1.12 9.66
N LEU A 104 -9.75 -0.81 8.49
CA LEU A 104 -9.53 -1.77 7.40
C LEU A 104 -8.41 -2.77 7.69
N GLU A 105 -7.53 -2.47 8.63
CA GLU A 105 -6.39 -3.32 9.01
C GLU A 105 -6.68 -4.29 10.15
N LEU A 106 -7.88 -4.18 10.74
CA LEU A 106 -8.30 -5.05 11.86
C LEU A 106 -8.32 -6.52 11.44
N PRO A 107 -8.07 -7.44 12.38
CA PRO A 107 -8.06 -8.86 12.07
C PRO A 107 -9.43 -9.36 11.61
N PHE A 108 -9.44 -10.21 10.60
CA PHE A 108 -10.61 -10.94 10.12
C PHE A 108 -11.81 -10.04 9.68
N VAL A 109 -11.54 -8.84 9.16
CA VAL A 109 -12.57 -7.92 8.67
C VAL A 109 -12.65 -7.86 7.14
N LEU A 110 -11.57 -8.10 6.42
CA LEU A 110 -11.51 -8.06 4.95
C LEU A 110 -11.22 -9.46 4.37
N PRO A 111 -11.86 -9.80 3.23
CA PRO A 111 -11.64 -11.08 2.56
C PRO A 111 -10.20 -11.16 2.04
N MET A 112 -9.63 -12.39 2.02
CA MET A 112 -8.35 -12.63 1.36
C MET A 112 -8.44 -12.36 -0.13
N GLY A 113 -7.39 -11.73 -0.70
CA GLY A 113 -7.27 -11.43 -2.12
C GLY A 113 -7.32 -9.94 -2.45
N GLY A 114 -6.51 -9.53 -3.41
CA GLY A 114 -6.35 -8.12 -3.78
C GLY A 114 -7.62 -7.54 -4.39
N LYS A 115 -8.27 -8.23 -5.32
CA LYS A 115 -9.48 -7.74 -5.98
C LYS A 115 -10.65 -7.56 -5.01
N ALA A 116 -10.89 -8.56 -4.15
CA ALA A 116 -11.96 -8.51 -3.18
C ALA A 116 -11.71 -7.41 -2.13
N GLY A 117 -10.50 -7.34 -1.58
CA GLY A 117 -10.14 -6.36 -0.56
C GLY A 117 -10.13 -4.92 -1.10
N ASN A 118 -9.55 -4.68 -2.27
CA ASN A 118 -9.37 -3.30 -2.78
C ASN A 118 -10.68 -2.61 -3.15
N ALA A 119 -11.68 -3.35 -3.63
CA ALA A 119 -13.00 -2.77 -3.88
C ALA A 119 -13.59 -2.20 -2.59
N ILE A 120 -13.51 -2.97 -1.49
CA ILE A 120 -14.00 -2.57 -0.16
C ILE A 120 -13.17 -1.40 0.37
N ILE A 121 -11.84 -1.48 0.28
CA ILE A 121 -10.92 -0.43 0.77
C ILE A 121 -11.18 0.90 0.08
N TRP A 122 -11.33 0.88 -1.25
CA TRP A 122 -11.62 2.10 -2.00
C TRP A 122 -12.97 2.71 -1.62
N ASP A 123 -14.02 1.89 -1.54
CA ASP A 123 -15.36 2.34 -1.16
C ASP A 123 -15.40 2.87 0.28
N PHE A 124 -14.68 2.23 1.20
CA PHE A 124 -14.54 2.70 2.58
C PHE A 124 -13.80 4.04 2.65
N TYR A 125 -12.68 4.16 1.93
CA TYR A 125 -11.95 5.42 1.84
C TYR A 125 -12.85 6.56 1.36
N GLU A 126 -13.58 6.36 0.26
CA GLU A 126 -14.45 7.37 -0.33
C GLU A 126 -15.56 7.84 0.63
N ARG A 127 -16.12 6.93 1.40
CA ARG A 127 -17.29 7.23 2.26
C ARG A 127 -16.92 7.66 3.67
N TYR A 128 -15.85 7.15 4.24
CA TYR A 128 -15.58 7.26 5.67
C TYR A 128 -14.20 7.81 6.03
N ALA A 129 -13.20 7.71 5.14
CA ALA A 129 -11.83 7.97 5.51
C ALA A 129 -11.14 9.12 4.75
N ARG A 130 -11.83 9.85 3.88
CA ARG A 130 -11.25 11.01 3.15
C ARG A 130 -10.64 12.05 4.09
N ASP A 131 -11.24 12.26 5.24
CA ASP A 131 -10.78 13.24 6.23
C ASP A 131 -9.39 12.93 6.80
N ASP A 132 -9.01 11.64 6.84
CA ASP A 132 -7.68 11.24 7.29
C ASP A 132 -6.57 11.79 6.38
N PHE A 133 -6.89 12.04 5.11
CA PHE A 133 -5.93 12.46 4.10
C PHE A 133 -5.97 13.95 3.77
N LYS A 134 -6.57 14.79 4.62
CA LYS A 134 -6.56 16.25 4.42
C LYS A 134 -5.14 16.78 4.28
N GLY A 135 -4.92 17.57 3.23
CA GLY A 135 -3.61 18.15 2.90
C GLY A 135 -2.75 17.28 1.97
N TYR A 136 -3.32 16.18 1.44
CA TYR A 136 -2.74 15.38 0.37
C TYR A 136 -3.69 15.29 -0.83
N LYS A 137 -3.14 15.24 -2.05
CA LYS A 137 -3.83 14.67 -3.19
C LYS A 137 -3.65 13.17 -3.11
N VAL A 138 -4.71 12.45 -2.80
CA VAL A 138 -4.71 10.98 -2.78
C VAL A 138 -4.78 10.48 -4.21
N LEU A 139 -3.79 9.72 -4.64
CA LEU A 139 -3.76 9.11 -5.97
C LEU A 139 -4.42 7.73 -5.94
N VAL A 140 -4.20 6.97 -4.87
CA VAL A 140 -4.84 5.67 -4.64
C VAL A 140 -4.79 5.28 -3.17
N VAL A 141 -5.80 4.53 -2.73
CA VAL A 141 -5.79 3.71 -1.50
C VAL A 141 -6.08 2.28 -1.92
N HIS A 142 -5.27 1.33 -1.44
CA HIS A 142 -5.39 -0.08 -1.76
C HIS A 142 -4.87 -0.95 -0.60
N GLY A 143 -5.10 -2.24 -0.65
CA GLY A 143 -4.58 -3.20 0.33
C GLY A 143 -3.46 -4.06 -0.23
N ASP A 144 -2.87 -4.84 0.66
CA ASP A 144 -1.80 -5.81 0.35
C ASP A 144 -2.34 -7.20 -0.07
N GLY A 145 -3.65 -7.36 -0.19
CA GLY A 145 -4.28 -8.63 -0.53
C GLY A 145 -4.52 -9.56 0.66
N GLY A 146 -4.17 -9.13 1.85
CA GLY A 146 -4.30 -9.89 3.10
C GLY A 146 -3.01 -10.57 3.54
N MET A 147 -2.85 -10.64 4.86
CA MET A 147 -1.65 -11.20 5.49
C MET A 147 -1.82 -12.68 5.78
N SER A 148 -0.70 -13.40 5.70
CA SER A 148 -0.50 -14.78 6.09
C SER A 148 0.57 -14.90 7.18
N LEU A 149 0.66 -16.05 7.84
CA LEU A 149 1.70 -16.32 8.82
C LEU A 149 2.86 -17.05 8.13
N HIS A 150 4.05 -16.47 8.19
CA HIS A 150 5.28 -17.03 7.64
C HIS A 150 6.21 -17.41 8.78
N ALA A 151 6.48 -18.70 8.96
CA ALA A 151 7.24 -19.22 10.10
C ALA A 151 8.51 -19.97 9.67
N ARG A 152 9.58 -19.81 10.47
CA ARG A 152 10.87 -20.46 10.24
C ARG A 152 10.89 -21.93 10.70
N GLY A 153 10.47 -22.18 11.93
CA GLY A 153 10.81 -23.43 12.64
C GLY A 153 9.75 -24.52 12.58
N LYS A 154 8.46 -24.16 12.63
CA LYS A 154 7.35 -25.10 12.65
C LYS A 154 6.12 -24.53 11.95
N PRO A 155 5.27 -25.38 11.37
CA PRO A 155 4.00 -24.93 10.78
C PRO A 155 3.07 -24.44 11.89
N VAL A 156 2.30 -23.39 11.62
CA VAL A 156 1.20 -22.91 12.47
C VAL A 156 -0.10 -23.50 11.91
N ARG A 157 -0.69 -24.45 12.64
CA ARG A 157 -1.95 -25.13 12.28
C ARG A 157 -3.09 -24.80 13.22
N THR A 158 -2.76 -24.44 14.45
CA THR A 158 -3.71 -24.18 15.53
C THR A 158 -3.30 -22.90 16.27
N LEU A 159 -4.24 -22.32 17.04
CA LEU A 159 -3.95 -21.19 17.92
C LEU A 159 -2.82 -21.52 18.92
N ALA A 160 -2.78 -22.75 19.43
CA ALA A 160 -1.75 -23.20 20.36
C ALA A 160 -0.32 -23.18 19.77
N ASP A 161 -0.17 -23.33 18.47
CA ASP A 161 1.14 -23.28 17.80
C ASP A 161 1.80 -21.89 17.85
N LEU A 162 1.00 -20.85 18.06
CA LEU A 162 1.48 -19.47 18.18
C LEU A 162 2.07 -19.13 19.54
N ALA A 163 1.76 -19.94 20.57
CA ALA A 163 2.24 -19.71 21.93
C ALA A 163 3.78 -19.71 21.97
N GLY A 164 4.34 -18.63 22.52
CA GLY A 164 5.79 -18.46 22.68
C GLY A 164 6.53 -18.01 21.41
N LEU A 165 5.86 -17.91 20.25
CA LEU A 165 6.49 -17.36 19.05
C LEU A 165 6.63 -15.84 19.15
N LYS A 166 7.73 -15.33 18.63
CA LYS A 166 7.91 -13.90 18.35
C LYS A 166 7.69 -13.67 16.87
N LEU A 167 6.69 -12.86 16.54
CA LEU A 167 6.33 -12.59 15.14
C LEU A 167 6.52 -11.12 14.78
N ARG A 168 7.10 -10.88 13.64
CA ARG A 168 7.16 -9.53 13.07
C ARG A 168 5.74 -9.03 12.79
N ALA A 169 5.47 -7.79 13.17
CA ALA A 169 4.27 -7.05 12.83
C ALA A 169 4.61 -5.79 12.03
N SER A 170 3.77 -5.43 11.05
CA SER A 170 4.00 -4.27 10.17
C SER A 170 3.60 -2.95 10.81
N SER A 171 2.61 -2.97 11.70
CA SER A 171 1.98 -1.80 12.29
C SER A 171 1.52 -2.09 13.72
N ARG A 172 1.01 -1.08 14.40
CA ARG A 172 0.40 -1.24 15.73
C ARG A 172 -0.84 -2.14 15.68
N THR A 173 -1.66 -2.02 14.65
CA THR A 173 -2.84 -2.88 14.45
C THR A 173 -2.41 -4.34 14.22
N ALA A 174 -1.43 -4.58 13.34
CA ALA A 174 -0.87 -5.92 13.15
C ALA A 174 -0.23 -6.49 14.42
N ALA A 175 0.41 -5.65 15.26
CA ALA A 175 0.97 -6.09 16.53
C ALA A 175 -0.13 -6.57 17.49
N ARG A 176 -1.26 -5.89 17.57
CA ARG A 176 -2.42 -6.32 18.37
C ARG A 176 -3.02 -7.64 17.85
N THR A 177 -3.07 -7.81 16.54
CA THR A 177 -3.47 -9.09 15.95
C THR A 177 -2.56 -10.21 16.43
N VAL A 178 -1.24 -10.04 16.33
CA VAL A 178 -0.25 -11.03 16.78
C VAL A 178 -0.40 -11.33 18.27
N GLU A 179 -0.57 -10.29 19.10
CA GLU A 179 -0.76 -10.43 20.55
C GLU A 179 -2.05 -11.17 20.91
N SER A 180 -3.17 -10.84 20.24
CA SER A 180 -4.47 -11.49 20.45
C SER A 180 -4.45 -12.98 20.08
N LEU A 181 -3.58 -13.36 19.15
CA LEU A 181 -3.34 -14.74 18.75
C LEU A 181 -2.36 -15.48 19.71
N GLY A 182 -1.89 -14.85 20.79
CA GLY A 182 -1.03 -15.48 21.78
C GLY A 182 0.47 -15.49 21.45
N ALA A 183 0.89 -14.82 20.38
CA ALA A 183 2.30 -14.62 20.04
C ALA A 183 2.81 -13.27 20.53
N THR A 184 4.13 -13.09 20.60
CA THR A 184 4.75 -11.82 20.97
C THR A 184 5.06 -10.99 19.73
N PRO A 185 4.47 -9.81 19.55
CA PRO A 185 4.74 -8.96 18.39
C PRO A 185 6.08 -8.21 18.53
N VAL A 186 6.79 -8.11 17.40
CA VAL A 186 7.96 -7.24 17.26
C VAL A 186 7.76 -6.36 16.04
N SER A 187 7.52 -5.08 16.26
CA SER A 187 7.25 -4.13 15.16
C SER A 187 8.55 -3.72 14.46
N MET A 188 8.59 -3.91 13.14
CA MET A 188 9.70 -3.47 12.31
C MET A 188 9.29 -3.28 10.85
N PRO A 189 10.01 -2.40 10.08
CA PRO A 189 9.80 -2.25 8.64
C PRO A 189 10.09 -3.54 7.87
N PRO A 190 9.51 -3.76 6.67
CA PRO A 190 9.74 -4.95 5.86
C PRO A 190 11.22 -5.22 5.55
N ALA A 191 12.02 -4.18 5.33
CA ALA A 191 13.45 -4.31 5.01
C ALA A 191 14.29 -4.97 6.11
N GLN A 192 13.80 -5.00 7.36
CA GLN A 192 14.51 -5.61 8.50
C GLN A 192 14.04 -7.03 8.80
N MET A 193 12.91 -7.46 8.21
CA MET A 193 12.19 -8.67 8.57
C MET A 193 13.02 -9.93 8.34
N THR A 194 13.59 -10.09 7.16
CA THR A 194 14.38 -11.27 6.78
C THR A 194 15.63 -11.43 7.62
N GLU A 195 16.35 -10.32 7.88
CA GLU A 195 17.52 -10.34 8.76
C GLU A 195 17.14 -10.70 10.20
N ALA A 196 16.03 -10.16 10.71
CA ALA A 196 15.56 -10.43 12.06
C ALA A 196 15.18 -11.90 12.24
N ILE A 197 14.53 -12.53 11.25
CA ILE A 197 14.19 -13.96 11.26
C ILE A 197 15.47 -14.80 11.16
N SER A 198 16.37 -14.47 10.24
CA SER A 198 17.65 -15.18 10.07
C SER A 198 18.46 -15.21 11.36
N LYS A 199 18.52 -14.10 12.08
CA LYS A 199 19.23 -13.98 13.38
C LYS A 199 18.46 -14.54 14.57
N GLY A 200 17.22 -15.03 14.39
CA GLY A 200 16.37 -15.54 15.48
C GLY A 200 15.86 -14.46 16.43
N VAL A 201 15.84 -13.19 16.03
CA VAL A 201 15.20 -12.10 16.79
C VAL A 201 13.69 -12.31 16.81
N VAL A 202 13.13 -12.79 15.70
CA VAL A 202 11.76 -13.24 15.55
C VAL A 202 11.72 -14.62 14.89
N ASP A 203 10.66 -15.39 15.15
CA ASP A 203 10.47 -16.75 14.65
C ASP A 203 9.75 -16.78 13.30
N GLY A 204 9.19 -15.64 12.90
CA GLY A 204 8.42 -15.49 11.67
C GLY A 204 7.81 -14.11 11.53
N ALA A 205 6.84 -13.98 10.64
CA ALA A 205 6.18 -12.73 10.33
C ALA A 205 4.70 -12.90 10.01
N LEU A 206 3.90 -11.90 10.38
CA LEU A 206 2.61 -11.63 9.78
C LEU A 206 2.85 -10.67 8.60
N ALA A 207 2.63 -11.14 7.37
CA ALA A 207 2.96 -10.41 6.14
C ALA A 207 2.11 -10.88 4.95
N ALA A 208 1.97 -10.06 3.93
CA ALA A 208 1.34 -10.45 2.67
C ALA A 208 2.29 -11.28 1.79
N TRP A 209 1.73 -12.15 0.96
CA TRP A 209 2.50 -13.00 0.07
C TRP A 209 3.30 -12.24 -0.98
N GLU A 210 2.78 -11.12 -1.46
CA GLU A 210 3.44 -10.35 -2.53
C GLU A 210 4.81 -9.80 -2.12
N VAL A 211 5.03 -9.56 -0.82
CA VAL A 211 6.30 -9.03 -0.31
C VAL A 211 7.36 -10.12 -0.15
N VAL A 212 6.96 -11.39 -0.13
CA VAL A 212 7.85 -12.53 0.15
C VAL A 212 9.08 -12.56 -0.77
N PRO A 213 8.94 -12.51 -2.12
CA PRO A 213 10.11 -12.56 -2.99
C PRO A 213 10.98 -11.30 -2.89
N ALA A 214 10.35 -10.10 -2.80
CA ALA A 214 11.09 -8.84 -2.78
C ALA A 214 11.94 -8.63 -1.52
N THR A 215 11.53 -9.26 -0.41
CA THR A 215 12.25 -9.22 0.88
C THR A 215 13.05 -10.49 1.14
N LYS A 216 12.99 -11.48 0.24
CA LYS A 216 13.65 -12.79 0.39
C LYS A 216 13.19 -13.52 1.67
N LEU A 217 11.93 -13.37 2.00
CA LEU A 217 11.35 -13.99 3.19
C LEU A 217 11.32 -15.52 3.06
N ASP A 218 11.12 -16.03 1.86
CA ASP A 218 11.20 -17.44 1.49
C ASP A 218 12.55 -18.09 1.77
N GLU A 219 13.66 -17.32 1.77
CA GLU A 219 14.98 -17.84 2.11
C GLU A 219 15.14 -18.17 3.61
N VAL A 220 14.29 -17.60 4.48
CA VAL A 220 14.39 -17.69 5.95
C VAL A 220 13.17 -18.26 6.64
N THR A 221 12.06 -18.48 5.91
CA THR A 221 10.84 -19.12 6.41
C THR A 221 10.54 -20.37 5.58
N ARG A 222 10.09 -21.43 6.25
CA ARG A 222 9.75 -22.71 5.59
C ARG A 222 8.26 -22.94 5.53
N TYR A 223 7.50 -22.43 6.49
CA TYR A 223 6.09 -22.73 6.64
C TYR A 223 5.26 -21.46 6.50
N HIS A 224 4.18 -21.56 5.75
CA HIS A 224 3.30 -20.45 5.42
C HIS A 224 1.86 -20.88 5.68
N SER A 225 1.18 -20.20 6.58
CA SER A 225 -0.18 -20.58 6.99
C SER A 225 -1.17 -19.53 6.51
N ASP A 226 -2.14 -19.99 5.73
CA ASP A 226 -3.21 -19.22 5.15
C ASP A 226 -4.55 -19.52 5.82
N VAL A 227 -5.46 -18.58 5.73
CA VAL A 227 -6.86 -18.78 6.08
C VAL A 227 -7.56 -19.68 5.04
N PRO A 228 -8.67 -20.35 5.39
CA PRO A 228 -9.45 -21.11 4.41
C PRO A 228 -9.96 -20.22 3.27
N ALA A 229 -10.14 -20.80 2.08
CA ALA A 229 -10.59 -20.07 0.91
C ALA A 229 -11.91 -19.32 1.16
N GLY A 230 -11.99 -18.07 0.75
CA GLY A 230 -13.16 -17.21 0.92
C GLY A 230 -13.34 -16.62 2.31
N GLN A 231 -12.48 -16.97 3.26
CA GLN A 231 -12.52 -16.39 4.61
C GLN A 231 -11.73 -15.06 4.71
N PRO A 232 -12.10 -14.17 5.63
CA PRO A 232 -11.31 -12.99 5.95
C PRO A 232 -9.88 -13.31 6.40
N ALA A 233 -8.94 -12.48 5.96
CA ALA A 233 -7.51 -12.59 6.26
C ALA A 233 -7.19 -12.32 7.74
N PHE A 234 -6.00 -12.73 8.21
CA PHE A 234 -5.51 -12.38 9.55
C PHE A 234 -5.42 -10.87 9.81
N GLY A 235 -5.36 -10.08 8.78
CA GLY A 235 -5.31 -8.63 8.75
C GLY A 235 -4.87 -8.15 7.38
N TYR A 236 -4.81 -6.84 7.24
CA TYR A 236 -4.36 -6.16 6.02
C TYR A 236 -3.32 -5.10 6.35
N THR A 237 -2.47 -4.79 5.39
CA THR A 237 -1.81 -3.48 5.33
C THR A 237 -2.50 -2.64 4.28
N VAL A 238 -3.10 -1.54 4.69
CA VAL A 238 -3.57 -0.53 3.75
C VAL A 238 -2.37 0.27 3.24
N LEU A 239 -2.34 0.50 1.95
CA LEU A 239 -1.29 1.20 1.24
C LEU A 239 -1.88 2.36 0.43
N THR A 240 -1.09 3.39 0.19
CA THR A 240 -1.55 4.57 -0.53
C THR A 240 -0.44 5.24 -1.31
N MET A 241 -0.79 5.85 -2.45
CA MET A 241 0.05 6.85 -3.09
C MET A 241 -0.48 8.24 -2.75
N LEU A 242 0.32 9.02 -2.06
CA LEU A 242 0.01 10.38 -1.65
C LEU A 242 0.88 11.37 -2.39
N MET A 243 0.26 12.35 -3.02
CA MET A 243 0.98 13.48 -3.62
C MET A 243 0.87 14.72 -2.74
N ASN A 244 1.92 15.53 -2.71
CA ASN A 244 1.88 16.85 -2.08
C ASN A 244 0.77 17.69 -2.72
N GLN A 245 -0.20 18.15 -1.92
CA GLN A 245 -1.35 18.90 -2.44
C GLN A 245 -0.91 20.17 -3.17
N ARG A 246 -0.01 20.97 -2.59
CA ARG A 246 0.46 22.22 -3.20
C ARG A 246 1.21 21.97 -4.51
N ARG A 247 1.96 20.87 -4.58
CA ARG A 247 2.64 20.46 -5.83
C ARG A 247 1.61 20.13 -6.92
N PHE A 248 0.58 19.35 -6.58
CA PHE A 248 -0.52 19.05 -7.49
C PHE A 248 -1.21 20.32 -7.96
N ASP A 249 -1.59 21.21 -7.05
CA ASP A 249 -2.29 22.47 -7.35
C ASP A 249 -1.45 23.43 -8.22
N SER A 250 -0.11 23.32 -8.16
CA SER A 250 0.82 24.12 -8.97
C SER A 250 0.99 23.62 -10.41
N LEU A 251 0.49 22.44 -10.74
CA LEU A 251 0.58 21.89 -12.09
C LEU A 251 -0.42 22.59 -13.03
N PRO A 252 -0.10 22.71 -14.34
CA PRO A 252 -1.07 23.08 -15.35
C PRO A 252 -2.30 22.16 -15.31
N ALA A 253 -3.49 22.71 -15.58
CA ALA A 253 -4.77 22.01 -15.45
C ALA A 253 -4.85 20.73 -16.31
N ASP A 254 -4.26 20.74 -17.48
CA ASP A 254 -4.19 19.56 -18.35
C ASP A 254 -3.31 18.45 -17.78
N LEU A 255 -2.23 18.78 -17.07
CA LEU A 255 -1.38 17.81 -16.37
C LEU A 255 -2.05 17.29 -15.11
N GLN A 256 -2.78 18.13 -14.37
CA GLN A 256 -3.63 17.68 -13.27
C GLN A 256 -4.65 16.65 -13.76
N ALA A 257 -5.34 16.92 -14.86
CA ALA A 257 -6.32 16.02 -15.46
C ALA A 257 -5.70 14.67 -15.90
N ILE A 258 -4.44 14.68 -16.39
CA ILE A 258 -3.71 13.43 -16.70
C ILE A 258 -3.47 12.60 -15.42
N ILE A 259 -3.00 13.23 -14.35
CA ILE A 259 -2.77 12.53 -13.07
C ILE A 259 -4.09 11.98 -12.53
N GLU A 260 -5.17 12.76 -12.55
CA GLU A 260 -6.48 12.35 -12.01
C GLU A 260 -7.06 11.13 -12.72
N ARG A 261 -7.09 11.12 -14.06
CA ARG A 261 -7.65 9.98 -14.80
C ARG A 261 -6.82 8.70 -14.69
N ASN A 262 -5.53 8.82 -14.32
CA ASN A 262 -4.64 7.69 -14.06
C ASN A 262 -4.57 7.30 -12.56
N SER A 263 -5.46 7.82 -11.75
CA SER A 263 -5.53 7.63 -10.29
C SER A 263 -6.87 6.99 -9.87
N GLY A 264 -7.11 6.92 -8.59
CA GLY A 264 -8.40 6.52 -8.03
C GLY A 264 -8.68 5.04 -8.13
N LYS A 265 -9.96 4.69 -8.30
CA LYS A 265 -10.43 3.30 -8.31
C LYS A 265 -9.72 2.45 -9.36
N ALA A 266 -9.53 2.97 -10.56
CA ALA A 266 -8.85 2.24 -11.63
C ALA A 266 -7.39 1.88 -11.27
N LEU A 267 -6.68 2.78 -10.58
CA LEU A 267 -5.33 2.47 -10.09
C LEU A 267 -5.38 1.45 -8.95
N SER A 268 -6.37 1.51 -8.05
CA SER A 268 -6.59 0.51 -7.00
C SER A 268 -6.84 -0.90 -7.58
N GLU A 269 -7.61 -0.99 -8.66
CA GLU A 269 -7.85 -2.26 -9.38
C GLU A 269 -6.58 -2.80 -10.07
N ARG A 270 -5.71 -1.92 -10.58
CA ARG A 270 -4.40 -2.31 -11.11
C ARG A 270 -3.51 -2.89 -10.01
N PHE A 271 -3.46 -2.25 -8.85
CA PHE A 271 -2.77 -2.78 -7.67
C PHE A 271 -3.32 -4.16 -7.29
N ALA A 272 -4.63 -4.31 -7.19
CA ALA A 272 -5.28 -5.56 -6.87
C ALA A 272 -4.86 -6.70 -7.82
N THR A 273 -4.90 -6.45 -9.11
CA THR A 273 -4.51 -7.43 -10.13
C THR A 273 -3.03 -7.83 -10.01
N ALA A 274 -2.14 -6.86 -9.81
CA ALA A 274 -0.71 -7.12 -9.65
C ALA A 274 -0.40 -7.89 -8.35
N TRP A 275 -1.15 -7.61 -7.28
CA TRP A 275 -1.00 -8.29 -5.98
C TRP A 275 -1.50 -9.74 -6.04
N ASP A 276 -2.66 -9.98 -6.63
CA ASP A 276 -3.17 -11.34 -6.83
C ASP A 276 -2.22 -12.19 -7.68
N ALA A 277 -1.67 -11.62 -8.76
CA ALA A 277 -0.69 -12.30 -9.59
C ALA A 277 0.63 -12.60 -8.84
N ALA A 278 1.11 -11.66 -8.03
CA ALA A 278 2.32 -11.85 -7.22
C ALA A 278 2.11 -12.89 -6.12
N THR A 279 0.93 -12.89 -5.48
CA THR A 279 0.53 -13.90 -4.49
C THR A 279 0.50 -15.28 -5.11
N ALA A 280 -0.18 -15.46 -6.24
CA ALA A 280 -0.24 -16.76 -6.94
C ALA A 280 1.16 -17.26 -7.29
N LYS A 281 2.02 -16.38 -7.82
CA LYS A 281 3.41 -16.74 -8.15
C LYS A 281 4.21 -17.18 -6.93
N ALA A 282 4.05 -16.50 -5.79
CA ALA A 282 4.75 -16.83 -4.55
C ALA A 282 4.25 -18.18 -3.98
N HIS A 283 2.95 -18.45 -4.04
CA HIS A 283 2.36 -19.74 -3.68
C HIS A 283 2.91 -20.88 -4.55
N ASP A 284 2.88 -20.72 -5.87
CA ASP A 284 3.36 -21.74 -6.82
C ASP A 284 4.85 -22.06 -6.65
N ALA A 285 5.64 -21.10 -6.19
CA ALA A 285 7.07 -21.27 -5.90
C ALA A 285 7.33 -21.95 -4.54
N THR A 286 6.33 -22.03 -3.66
CA THR A 286 6.48 -22.58 -2.31
C THR A 286 6.29 -24.11 -2.34
N PRO A 287 7.22 -24.90 -1.72
CA PRO A 287 7.04 -26.35 -1.61
C PRO A 287 5.71 -26.71 -0.91
N ALA A 288 5.02 -27.73 -1.41
CA ALA A 288 3.70 -28.11 -0.91
C ALA A 288 3.69 -28.49 0.58
N ASP A 289 4.79 -29.03 1.11
CA ASP A 289 4.94 -29.37 2.53
C ASP A 289 5.14 -28.12 3.42
N GLY A 290 5.45 -26.98 2.80
CA GLY A 290 5.55 -25.68 3.46
C GLY A 290 4.23 -24.91 3.52
N LEU A 291 3.26 -25.25 2.66
CA LEU A 291 1.95 -24.58 2.65
C LEU A 291 0.99 -25.23 3.66
N VAL A 292 0.35 -24.41 4.47
CA VAL A 292 -0.64 -24.81 5.46
C VAL A 292 -1.90 -23.99 5.24
N VAL A 293 -3.02 -24.65 4.99
CA VAL A 293 -4.33 -24.01 5.05
C VAL A 293 -4.95 -24.41 6.38
N LEU A 294 -5.36 -23.42 7.18
CA LEU A 294 -6.04 -23.68 8.44
C LEU A 294 -7.36 -24.42 8.19
N ASP A 295 -7.71 -25.36 9.02
CA ASP A 295 -9.06 -25.89 9.06
C ASP A 295 -10.05 -24.88 9.68
N ASP A 296 -11.35 -25.13 9.49
CA ASP A 296 -12.40 -24.21 9.97
C ASP A 296 -12.43 -24.05 11.48
N ALA A 297 -12.04 -25.12 12.24
CA ALA A 297 -12.00 -25.07 13.69
C ALA A 297 -10.88 -24.16 14.20
N ALA A 298 -9.65 -24.36 13.69
CA ALA A 298 -8.49 -23.54 14.04
C ALA A 298 -8.68 -22.07 13.59
N TYR A 299 -9.24 -21.87 12.40
CA TYR A 299 -9.59 -20.52 11.93
C TYR A 299 -10.62 -19.84 12.85
N GLY A 300 -11.68 -20.58 13.25
CA GLY A 300 -12.71 -20.06 14.15
C GLY A 300 -12.17 -19.68 15.53
N GLU A 301 -11.24 -20.49 16.08
CA GLU A 301 -10.56 -20.19 17.35
C GLU A 301 -9.71 -18.92 17.26
N MET A 302 -8.91 -18.78 16.19
CA MET A 302 -8.07 -17.59 15.97
C MET A 302 -8.90 -16.32 15.76
N ARG A 303 -9.99 -16.43 15.00
CA ARG A 303 -10.92 -15.32 14.80
C ARG A 303 -11.53 -14.87 16.13
N LYS A 304 -12.01 -15.80 16.95
CA LYS A 304 -12.57 -15.51 18.27
C LYS A 304 -11.53 -14.90 19.23
N ALA A 305 -10.31 -15.41 19.23
CA ALA A 305 -9.22 -14.86 20.03
C ALA A 305 -8.93 -13.39 19.69
N SER A 306 -9.21 -12.98 18.46
CA SER A 306 -8.95 -11.61 17.98
C SER A 306 -10.06 -10.60 18.27
N ASP A 307 -11.20 -11.00 18.84
CA ASP A 307 -12.30 -10.08 19.17
C ASP A 307 -11.84 -8.97 20.13
N GLY A 308 -10.96 -9.27 21.08
CA GLY A 308 -10.38 -8.28 21.98
C GLY A 308 -9.52 -7.22 21.28
N ALA A 309 -8.83 -7.58 20.20
CA ALA A 309 -8.05 -6.62 19.40
C ALA A 309 -8.97 -5.62 18.66
N VAL A 310 -10.09 -6.10 18.13
CA VAL A 310 -11.10 -5.26 17.50
C VAL A 310 -11.74 -4.31 18.50
N GLN A 311 -12.17 -4.83 19.68
CA GLN A 311 -12.77 -4.01 20.72
C GLN A 311 -11.80 -2.95 21.24
N GLY A 312 -10.53 -3.30 21.49
CA GLY A 312 -9.52 -2.35 21.94
C GLY A 312 -9.25 -1.23 20.92
N TRP A 313 -9.37 -1.52 19.61
CA TRP A 313 -9.30 -0.47 18.59
C TRP A 313 -10.53 0.44 18.61
N ILE A 314 -11.75 -0.11 18.78
CA ILE A 314 -12.99 0.66 18.92
C ILE A 314 -12.86 1.65 20.09
N ASP A 315 -12.46 1.17 21.27
CA ASP A 315 -12.30 2.00 22.46
C ASP A 315 -11.31 3.15 22.25
N GLU A 316 -10.20 2.89 21.52
CA GLU A 316 -9.23 3.94 21.19
C GLU A 316 -9.74 4.92 20.13
N ALA A 317 -10.51 4.47 19.16
CA ALA A 317 -11.14 5.32 18.14
C ALA A 317 -12.15 6.26 18.81
N ASP A 318 -12.98 5.72 19.69
CA ASP A 318 -13.97 6.48 20.46
C ASP A 318 -13.30 7.53 21.38
N ALA A 319 -12.19 7.18 22.03
CA ALA A 319 -11.39 8.10 22.84
C ALA A 319 -10.81 9.27 22.01
N LYS A 320 -10.67 9.10 20.69
CA LYS A 320 -10.24 10.16 19.74
C LYS A 320 -11.43 10.92 19.12
N GLY A 321 -12.66 10.65 19.56
CA GLY A 321 -13.87 11.29 19.05
C GLY A 321 -14.34 10.73 17.70
N LEU A 322 -13.94 9.50 17.35
CA LEU A 322 -14.45 8.75 16.21
C LEU A 322 -15.54 7.80 16.72
N ASP A 323 -16.45 7.42 15.85
CA ASP A 323 -17.38 6.31 16.12
C ASP A 323 -16.72 5.01 15.63
N GLY A 324 -15.90 4.40 16.50
CA GLY A 324 -15.12 3.20 16.18
C GLY A 324 -16.00 2.02 15.79
N LYS A 325 -17.13 1.86 16.49
CA LYS A 325 -18.09 0.80 16.21
C LYS A 325 -18.72 0.96 14.82
N ALA A 326 -19.17 2.17 14.48
CA ALA A 326 -19.75 2.44 13.16
C ALA A 326 -18.72 2.21 12.03
N LEU A 327 -17.43 2.55 12.24
CA LEU A 327 -16.38 2.31 11.26
C LEU A 327 -16.15 0.81 11.04
N VAL A 328 -16.11 -0.01 12.09
CA VAL A 328 -15.96 -1.48 11.96
C VAL A 328 -17.19 -2.09 11.29
N GLU A 329 -18.40 -1.65 11.65
CA GLU A 329 -19.64 -2.11 11.01
C GLU A 329 -19.69 -1.72 9.53
N ALA A 330 -19.20 -0.53 9.16
CA ALA A 330 -19.09 -0.10 7.77
C ALA A 330 -18.17 -1.02 6.95
N VAL A 331 -16.99 -1.39 7.48
CA VAL A 331 -16.10 -2.36 6.82
C VAL A 331 -16.80 -3.71 6.64
N ARG A 332 -17.41 -4.24 7.69
CA ARG A 332 -18.12 -5.53 7.66
C ARG A 332 -19.31 -5.52 6.68
N THR A 333 -20.05 -4.42 6.63
CA THR A 333 -21.17 -4.26 5.70
C THR A 333 -20.68 -4.25 4.26
N LEU A 334 -19.61 -3.52 3.96
CA LEU A 334 -19.00 -3.51 2.63
C LEU A 334 -18.46 -4.89 2.25
N ALA A 335 -17.85 -5.61 3.19
CA ALA A 335 -17.35 -6.97 2.97
C ALA A 335 -18.48 -7.99 2.76
N GLY A 336 -19.61 -7.84 3.44
CA GLY A 336 -20.78 -8.72 3.32
C GLY A 336 -21.70 -8.44 2.13
N SER A 337 -21.58 -7.27 1.50
CA SER A 337 -22.42 -6.89 0.34
C SER A 337 -22.03 -7.59 -0.97
N GLY A 338 -21.10 -8.53 -0.95
CA GLY A 338 -20.74 -9.44 -2.05
C GLY A 338 -20.38 -8.70 -3.34
N HIS A 339 -19.16 -8.38 -3.52
CA HIS A 339 -18.63 -7.84 -4.80
C HIS A 339 -18.05 -8.94 -5.66
#